data_3884ea36066694361b4edd130aeace4b
#
_entry.id   3884ea36066694361b4edd130aeace4b
#
_cell.length_a   1.000
_cell.length_b   1.000
_cell.length_c   1.000
_cell.angle_alpha   90.00
_cell.angle_beta   90.00
_cell.angle_gamma   90.00
#
_symmetry.space_group_name_H-M   'P 1'
#
loop_
_entity.id
_entity.type
_entity.pdbx_description
1 polymer ?
#
loop_
_entity_poly.entity_id
_entity_poly.type
_entity_poly.pdbx_seq_one_letter_code
_entity_poly.pdbx_strand_id
1 'polypeptide(L)'
;MRILFFLLFVIHSTHIFGQLKGAVPQSSAPSHINEERKEENKSAVSLAKSNASKLKKSLKLTDKQHDDLYKALLDYETNIEKTTKSKLSKKDQFNKLNQLNMTKQDKMKAILTKEQYHAYIMSFP
;
A
#
# COMPACT_ATOMS: atom_id res chain seq x y z
N MET A 1 -52.46 43.92 -27.80
CA MET A 1 -51.03 43.95 -28.04
C MET A 1 -50.35 43.35 -26.82
N ARG A 2 -49.95 42.09 -26.94
CA ARG A 2 -49.24 41.36 -25.85
C ARG A 2 -47.90 40.94 -26.40
N ILE A 3 -46.86 41.59 -25.91
CA ILE A 3 -45.49 41.31 -26.28
C ILE A 3 -45.03 40.14 -25.41
N LEU A 4 -44.84 39.01 -26.05
CA LEU A 4 -44.33 37.79 -25.43
C LEU A 4 -42.80 37.87 -25.39
N PHE A 5 -42.23 38.11 -24.22
CA PHE A 5 -40.81 38.02 -24.00
C PHE A 5 -40.41 36.56 -23.94
N PHE A 6 -39.84 36.04 -25.01
CA PHE A 6 -39.12 34.77 -24.98
C PHE A 6 -37.76 35.00 -24.36
N LEU A 7 -37.64 34.62 -23.11
CA LEU A 7 -36.37 34.59 -22.39
C LEU A 7 -35.62 33.34 -22.82
N LEU A 8 -34.69 33.54 -23.74
CA LEU A 8 -33.83 32.50 -24.28
C LEU A 8 -32.81 32.14 -23.18
N PHE A 9 -33.11 31.08 -22.43
CA PHE A 9 -32.19 30.54 -21.45
C PHE A 9 -31.11 29.76 -22.19
N VAL A 10 -30.01 30.43 -22.52
CA VAL A 10 -28.83 29.80 -23.07
C VAL A 10 -28.17 29.01 -21.93
N ILE A 11 -28.50 27.72 -21.86
CA ILE A 11 -27.82 26.78 -21.01
C ILE A 11 -26.42 26.61 -21.60
N HIS A 12 -25.46 27.33 -21.06
CA HIS A 12 -24.04 27.03 -21.27
C HIS A 12 -23.73 25.72 -20.54
N SER A 13 -23.92 24.63 -21.24
CA SER A 13 -23.34 23.35 -20.84
C SER A 13 -21.82 23.49 -20.95
N THR A 14 -21.19 23.96 -19.88
CA THR A 14 -19.76 23.78 -19.73
C THR A 14 -19.53 22.30 -19.58
N HIS A 15 -19.23 21.64 -20.69
CA HIS A 15 -18.60 20.34 -20.66
C HIS A 15 -17.25 20.51 -19.97
N ILE A 16 -17.27 20.38 -18.65
CA ILE A 16 -16.07 20.06 -17.92
C ILE A 16 -15.77 18.61 -18.32
N PHE A 17 -15.13 18.45 -19.47
CA PHE A 17 -14.29 17.29 -19.68
C PHE A 17 -13.16 17.43 -18.68
N GLY A 18 -13.46 17.06 -17.43
CA GLY A 18 -12.43 16.67 -16.51
C GLY A 18 -11.64 15.60 -17.24
N GLN A 19 -10.49 15.98 -17.72
CA GLN A 19 -9.47 15.03 -18.13
C GLN A 19 -9.23 14.16 -16.92
N LEU A 20 -9.90 13.02 -16.89
CA LEU A 20 -9.40 11.83 -16.24
C LEU A 20 -8.12 11.45 -17.01
N LYS A 21 -7.09 12.27 -16.88
CA LYS A 21 -5.73 11.81 -16.94
C LYS A 21 -5.69 10.69 -15.96
N GLY A 22 -5.62 9.46 -16.49
CA GLY A 22 -5.71 8.26 -15.73
C GLY A 22 -4.97 8.41 -14.42
N ALA A 23 -5.71 8.66 -13.37
CA ALA A 23 -5.22 8.49 -12.03
C ALA A 23 -4.89 7.00 -11.98
N VAL A 24 -3.64 6.68 -12.32
CA VAL A 24 -3.04 5.44 -11.90
C VAL A 24 -3.37 5.39 -10.42
N PRO A 25 -4.11 4.37 -9.95
CA PRO A 25 -4.44 4.29 -8.55
C PRO A 25 -3.13 4.41 -7.78
N GLN A 26 -2.94 5.50 -7.08
CA GLN A 26 -1.70 5.83 -6.39
C GLN A 26 -1.54 4.97 -5.13
N SER A 27 -2.40 3.96 -5.00
CA SER A 27 -2.62 3.24 -3.78
C SER A 27 -2.58 1.75 -3.99
N SER A 28 -1.41 1.23 -4.24
CA SER A 28 -1.26 -0.19 -4.02
C SER A 28 -0.06 -0.56 -3.16
N ALA A 29 0.77 0.39 -2.77
CA ALA A 29 1.58 0.19 -1.59
C ALA A 29 0.68 0.46 -0.38
N PRO A 30 0.50 -0.48 0.56
CA PRO A 30 -0.25 -0.22 1.78
C PRO A 30 0.25 1.07 2.42
N SER A 31 -0.67 1.95 2.84
CA SER A 31 -0.37 3.30 3.35
C SER A 31 0.67 3.29 4.47
N HIS A 32 0.66 2.25 5.32
CA HIS A 32 1.63 2.09 6.40
C HIS A 32 3.09 1.98 5.91
N ILE A 33 3.34 1.49 4.68
CA ILE A 33 4.71 1.44 4.13
C ILE A 33 5.22 2.84 3.84
N ASN A 34 4.35 3.72 3.37
CA ASN A 34 4.71 5.10 3.05
C ASN A 34 4.89 5.96 4.31
N GLU A 35 4.10 5.72 5.34
CA GLU A 35 4.18 6.44 6.61
C GLU A 35 5.45 6.07 7.38
N GLU A 36 5.74 4.77 7.52
CA GLU A 36 6.95 4.30 8.22
C GLU A 36 8.25 4.72 7.50
N ARG A 37 8.21 4.96 6.19
CA ARG A 37 9.38 5.44 5.43
C ARG A 37 9.60 6.93 5.47
N LYS A 38 8.59 7.72 5.79
CA LYS A 38 8.71 9.17 6.00
C LYS A 38 9.34 9.51 7.34
N GLU A 39 9.20 8.61 8.30
CA GLU A 39 9.83 8.76 9.62
C GLU A 39 11.21 8.11 9.64
N GLU A 40 12.24 8.88 9.34
CA GLU A 40 13.66 8.52 9.41
C GLU A 40 14.17 7.47 8.41
N ASN A 41 15.46 7.59 8.06
CA ASN A 41 16.31 6.62 7.32
C ASN A 41 16.45 5.27 8.05
N LYS A 42 15.34 4.62 8.39
CA LYS A 42 15.37 3.30 9.02
C LYS A 42 15.84 2.26 8.00
N SER A 43 16.88 1.53 8.34
CA SER A 43 17.35 0.42 7.52
C SER A 43 16.28 -0.68 7.42
N ALA A 44 16.32 -1.47 6.34
CA ALA A 44 15.44 -2.63 6.18
C ALA A 44 15.45 -3.57 7.40
N VAL A 45 16.63 -3.75 8.03
CA VAL A 45 16.77 -4.55 9.25
C VAL A 45 15.99 -3.93 10.42
N SER A 46 16.11 -2.62 10.62
CA SER A 46 15.41 -1.91 11.69
C SER A 46 13.89 -1.96 11.52
N LEU A 47 13.40 -1.76 10.29
CA LEU A 47 11.98 -1.86 9.96
C LEU A 47 11.45 -3.28 10.19
N ALA A 48 12.13 -4.29 9.67
CA ALA A 48 11.74 -5.69 9.83
C ALA A 48 11.68 -6.10 11.31
N LYS A 49 12.69 -5.70 12.11
CA LYS A 49 12.75 -5.99 13.54
C LYS A 49 11.60 -5.31 14.30
N SER A 50 11.37 -4.03 14.04
CA SER A 50 10.28 -3.27 14.67
C SER A 50 8.92 -3.89 14.36
N ASN A 51 8.65 -4.18 13.08
CA ASN A 51 7.38 -4.73 12.63
C ASN A 51 7.17 -6.17 13.16
N ALA A 52 8.19 -7.02 13.14
CA ALA A 52 8.10 -8.35 13.71
C ALA A 52 7.79 -8.32 15.22
N SER A 53 8.42 -7.41 15.96
CA SER A 53 8.20 -7.25 17.41
C SER A 53 6.78 -6.74 17.74
N LYS A 54 6.26 -5.79 16.93
CA LYS A 54 4.88 -5.30 17.06
C LYS A 54 3.88 -6.45 16.80
N LEU A 55 4.06 -7.18 15.70
CA LEU A 55 3.21 -8.31 15.32
C LEU A 55 3.27 -9.46 16.33
N LYS A 56 4.45 -9.76 16.89
CA LYS A 56 4.58 -10.75 17.96
C LYS A 56 3.66 -10.45 19.13
N LYS A 57 3.62 -9.20 19.56
CA LYS A 57 2.78 -8.76 20.69
C LYS A 57 1.31 -8.75 20.32
N SER A 58 0.93 -8.15 19.19
CA SER A 58 -0.46 -7.97 18.80
C SER A 58 -1.16 -9.28 18.44
N LEU A 59 -0.45 -10.20 17.78
CA LEU A 59 -0.98 -11.48 17.31
C LEU A 59 -0.63 -12.66 18.23
N LYS A 60 0.07 -12.41 19.34
CA LYS A 60 0.53 -13.44 20.29
C LYS A 60 1.29 -14.58 19.59
N LEU A 61 2.25 -14.21 18.75
CA LEU A 61 3.01 -15.18 17.96
C LEU A 61 3.91 -16.05 18.84
N THR A 62 4.07 -17.31 18.47
CA THR A 62 5.12 -18.16 19.02
C THR A 62 6.51 -17.65 18.61
N ASP A 63 7.57 -18.07 19.29
CA ASP A 63 8.93 -17.68 18.93
C ASP A 63 9.29 -18.12 17.52
N LYS A 64 8.88 -19.34 17.12
CA LYS A 64 9.08 -19.81 15.75
C LYS A 64 8.37 -18.95 14.73
N GLN A 65 7.10 -18.60 14.96
CA GLN A 65 6.34 -17.72 14.06
C GLN A 65 7.00 -16.33 13.97
N HIS A 66 7.47 -15.79 15.11
CA HIS A 66 8.18 -14.51 15.14
C HIS A 66 9.46 -14.54 14.29
N ASP A 67 10.27 -15.59 14.41
CA ASP A 67 11.51 -15.72 13.65
C ASP A 67 11.27 -15.87 12.15
N ASP A 68 10.29 -16.70 11.78
CA ASP A 68 9.90 -16.88 10.38
C ASP A 68 9.32 -15.59 9.79
N LEU A 69 8.50 -14.88 10.57
CA LEU A 69 7.93 -13.58 10.20
C LEU A 69 9.02 -12.50 10.04
N TYR A 70 9.97 -12.45 10.96
CA TYR A 70 11.11 -11.53 10.87
C TYR A 70 11.89 -11.73 9.57
N LYS A 71 12.21 -12.98 9.21
CA LYS A 71 12.88 -13.31 7.95
C LYS A 71 12.07 -12.86 6.73
N ALA A 72 10.76 -13.11 6.73
CA ALA A 72 9.87 -12.71 5.65
C ALA A 72 9.80 -11.18 5.50
N LEU A 73 9.72 -10.45 6.62
CA LEU A 73 9.72 -8.99 6.63
C LEU A 73 11.08 -8.41 6.20
N LEU A 74 12.18 -9.00 6.65
CA LEU A 74 13.52 -8.56 6.26
C LEU A 74 13.75 -8.70 4.75
N ASP A 75 13.35 -9.84 4.18
CA ASP A 75 13.39 -10.06 2.74
C ASP A 75 12.54 -9.02 1.99
N TYR A 76 11.32 -8.78 2.45
CA TYR A 76 10.43 -7.78 1.90
C TYR A 76 11.03 -6.38 1.94
N GLU A 77 11.46 -5.89 3.11
CA GLU A 77 12.02 -4.54 3.28
C GLU A 77 13.30 -4.33 2.47
N THR A 78 14.16 -5.35 2.40
CA THR A 78 15.38 -5.30 1.58
C THR A 78 15.05 -5.17 0.09
N ASN A 79 14.06 -5.91 -0.40
CA ASN A 79 13.66 -5.84 -1.80
C ASN A 79 12.91 -4.54 -2.13
N ILE A 80 12.12 -4.00 -1.19
CA ILE A 80 11.52 -2.67 -1.32
C ILE A 80 12.60 -1.60 -1.45
N GLU A 81 13.61 -1.63 -0.57
CA GLU A 81 14.70 -0.67 -0.61
C GLU A 81 15.47 -0.73 -1.95
N LYS A 82 15.80 -1.95 -2.41
CA LYS A 82 16.45 -2.15 -3.73
C LYS A 82 15.60 -1.63 -4.88
N THR A 83 14.30 -1.91 -4.86
CA THR A 83 13.37 -1.50 -5.92
C THR A 83 13.23 0.02 -5.98
N THR A 84 13.09 0.68 -4.83
CA THR A 84 12.95 2.14 -4.76
C THR A 84 14.21 2.89 -5.18
N LYS A 85 15.39 2.32 -4.94
CA LYS A 85 16.69 2.88 -5.36
C LYS A 85 17.08 2.49 -6.79
N SER A 86 16.31 1.64 -7.44
CA SER A 86 16.61 1.18 -8.79
C SER A 86 16.31 2.25 -9.84
N LYS A 87 16.93 2.11 -11.03
CA LYS A 87 16.68 2.97 -12.20
C LYS A 87 15.49 2.51 -13.04
N LEU A 88 14.61 1.69 -12.49
CA LEU A 88 13.41 1.22 -13.18
C LEU A 88 12.45 2.38 -13.49
N SER A 89 11.65 2.21 -14.55
CA SER A 89 10.55 3.15 -14.83
C SER A 89 9.56 3.17 -13.64
N LYS A 90 8.81 4.25 -13.48
CA LYS A 90 7.78 4.35 -12.43
C LYS A 90 6.76 3.22 -12.50
N LYS A 91 6.39 2.81 -13.72
CA LYS A 91 5.48 1.68 -13.95
C LYS A 91 6.09 0.37 -13.47
N ASP A 92 7.36 0.13 -13.79
CA ASP A 92 8.03 -1.12 -13.42
C ASP A 92 8.31 -1.19 -11.91
N GLN A 93 8.69 -0.05 -11.30
CA GLN A 93 8.79 0.05 -9.84
C GLN A 93 7.47 -0.30 -9.18
N PHE A 94 6.37 0.28 -9.65
CA PHE A 94 5.03 0.01 -9.14
C PHE A 94 4.66 -1.47 -9.25
N ASN A 95 4.84 -2.06 -10.43
CA ASN A 95 4.56 -3.49 -10.64
C ASN A 95 5.40 -4.37 -9.71
N LYS A 96 6.67 -4.04 -9.53
CA LYS A 96 7.57 -4.78 -8.65
C LYS A 96 7.17 -4.67 -7.19
N LEU A 97 6.80 -3.48 -6.72
CA LEU A 97 6.33 -3.27 -5.34
C LEU A 97 5.04 -4.05 -5.06
N ASN A 98 4.11 -4.09 -6.02
CA ASN A 98 2.91 -4.90 -5.91
C ASN A 98 3.22 -6.40 -5.80
N GLN A 99 4.12 -6.89 -6.65
CA GLN A 99 4.56 -8.28 -6.59
C GLN A 99 5.19 -8.62 -5.24
N LEU A 100 6.03 -7.75 -4.71
CA LEU A 100 6.64 -7.92 -3.39
C LEU A 100 5.58 -7.96 -2.28
N ASN A 101 4.57 -7.09 -2.36
CA ASN A 101 3.48 -7.11 -1.39
C ASN A 101 2.67 -8.41 -1.46
N MET A 102 2.34 -8.89 -2.64
CA MET A 102 1.64 -10.18 -2.81
C MET A 102 2.47 -11.32 -2.21
N THR A 103 3.76 -11.39 -2.53
CA THR A 103 4.67 -12.40 -1.97
C THR A 103 4.74 -12.33 -0.44
N LYS A 104 4.77 -11.11 0.15
CA LYS A 104 4.69 -10.93 1.59
C LYS A 104 3.40 -11.50 2.15
N GLN A 105 2.25 -11.19 1.55
CA GLN A 105 0.95 -11.69 2.02
C GLN A 105 0.88 -13.23 1.98
N ASP A 106 1.44 -13.86 0.95
CA ASP A 106 1.48 -15.32 0.86
C ASP A 106 2.36 -15.92 1.97
N LYS A 107 3.52 -15.31 2.25
CA LYS A 107 4.36 -15.72 3.39
C LYS A 107 3.64 -15.54 4.73
N MET A 108 2.90 -14.44 4.92
CA MET A 108 2.09 -14.23 6.12
C MET A 108 1.04 -15.32 6.31
N LYS A 109 0.32 -15.69 5.24
CA LYS A 109 -0.66 -16.79 5.28
C LYS A 109 -0.04 -18.12 5.66
N ALA A 110 1.19 -18.38 5.22
CA ALA A 110 1.89 -19.63 5.52
C ALA A 110 2.42 -19.71 6.97
N ILE A 111 2.76 -18.56 7.58
CA ILE A 111 3.33 -18.46 8.93
C ILE A 111 2.23 -18.38 10.00
N LEU A 112 1.17 -17.62 9.74
CA LEU A 112 0.12 -17.31 10.69
C LEU A 112 -1.01 -18.36 10.66
N THR A 113 -1.67 -18.57 11.79
CA THR A 113 -2.96 -19.28 11.79
C THR A 113 -4.01 -18.46 11.06
N LYS A 114 -5.17 -19.06 10.73
CA LYS A 114 -6.28 -18.35 10.08
C LYS A 114 -6.75 -17.15 10.92
N GLU A 115 -6.87 -17.32 12.22
CA GLU A 115 -7.29 -16.31 13.18
C GLU A 115 -6.26 -15.18 13.27
N GLN A 116 -4.98 -15.51 13.37
CA GLN A 116 -3.88 -14.55 13.38
C GLN A 116 -3.81 -13.76 12.06
N TYR A 117 -3.96 -14.45 10.93
CA TYR A 117 -3.95 -13.80 9.62
C TYR A 117 -5.15 -12.87 9.45
N HIS A 118 -6.34 -13.28 9.89
CA HIS A 118 -7.52 -12.42 9.89
C HIS A 118 -7.30 -11.17 10.77
N ALA A 119 -6.79 -11.34 11.98
CA ALA A 119 -6.46 -10.21 12.87
C ALA A 119 -5.39 -9.29 12.24
N TYR A 120 -4.40 -9.85 11.55
CA TYR A 120 -3.40 -9.10 10.80
C TYR A 120 -4.03 -8.21 9.74
N ILE A 121 -4.91 -8.76 8.88
CA ILE A 121 -5.58 -7.98 7.83
C ILE A 121 -6.46 -6.87 8.41
N MET A 122 -7.20 -7.17 9.48
CA MET A 122 -8.08 -6.19 10.13
C MET A 122 -7.34 -5.07 10.84
N SER A 123 -6.08 -5.30 11.24
CA SER A 123 -5.23 -4.29 11.90
C SER A 123 -4.49 -3.38 10.90
N PHE A 124 -4.38 -3.81 9.65
CA PHE A 124 -3.65 -3.11 8.58
C PHE A 124 -4.51 -3.10 7.30
N PRO A 125 -5.64 -2.35 7.29
CA PRO A 125 -6.52 -2.22 6.14
C PRO A 125 -5.87 -1.53 4.95
#